data_bd9a9e823cb8402f6531e657445a76ed
#
_entry.id   bd9a9e823cb8402f6531e657445a76ed
#
_cell.length_a   1.000
_cell.length_b   1.000
_cell.length_c   1.000
_cell.angle_alpha   90.00
_cell.angle_beta   90.00
_cell.angle_gamma   90.00
#
_symmetry.space_group_name_H-M   'P 1'
#
loop_
_entity.id
_entity.type
_entity.pdbx_description
1 polymer ?
#
loop_
_entity_poly.entity_id
_entity_poly.type
_entity_poly.pdbx_seq_one_letter_code
_entity_poly.pdbx_strand_id
1 'polypeptide(L)'
;GFSRDDAGKFLGAYYDNKIFESDPFARLDTDGVGKLVQMAAKLGRQTRPNLKLGICGEHGGDPSSVMFCHKVGLNYVSCSPFRVPIARLAAAHAAILEKMGK
;
A
#
# COMPACT_ATOMS: atom_id res chain seq x y z
N GLY A 1 4.65 -4.08 -15.98
CA GLY A 1 5.77 -4.89 -16.23
C GLY A 1 7.14 -4.22 -16.27
N PHE A 2 7.32 -3.02 -15.69
CA PHE A 2 8.64 -2.38 -15.62
C PHE A 2 9.27 -2.61 -14.25
N SER A 3 10.59 -2.84 -14.24
CA SER A 3 11.33 -2.84 -12.99
C SER A 3 11.46 -1.42 -12.45
N ARG A 4 11.60 -1.28 -11.14
CA ARG A 4 11.82 0.01 -10.50
C ARG A 4 13.08 0.72 -11.04
N ASP A 5 14.11 -0.06 -11.38
CA ASP A 5 15.38 0.49 -11.88
C ASP A 5 15.25 1.06 -13.29
N ASP A 6 14.36 0.50 -14.11
CA ASP A 6 14.11 0.96 -15.47
C ASP A 6 13.05 2.05 -15.57
N ALA A 7 12.11 2.08 -14.64
CA ALA A 7 10.99 2.99 -14.67
C ALA A 7 11.40 4.48 -14.58
N GLY A 8 12.54 4.78 -13.98
CA GLY A 8 13.06 6.14 -13.87
C GLY A 8 13.25 6.83 -15.21
N LYS A 9 13.37 6.07 -16.31
CA LYS A 9 13.53 6.61 -17.66
C LYS A 9 12.30 7.38 -18.13
N PHE A 10 11.12 7.10 -17.63
CA PHE A 10 9.88 7.75 -18.07
C PHE A 10 9.01 8.29 -16.93
N LEU A 11 9.14 7.80 -15.69
CA LEU A 11 8.27 8.21 -14.58
C LEU A 11 8.35 9.71 -14.29
N GLY A 12 9.55 10.30 -14.38
CA GLY A 12 9.71 11.74 -14.19
C GLY A 12 8.88 12.54 -15.17
N ALA A 13 8.91 12.16 -16.45
CA ALA A 13 8.11 12.82 -17.48
C ALA A 13 6.60 12.65 -17.24
N TYR A 14 6.17 11.48 -16.81
CA TYR A 14 4.76 11.21 -16.49
C TYR A 14 4.27 12.04 -15.31
N TYR A 15 5.10 12.20 -14.30
CA TYR A 15 4.80 13.05 -13.15
C TYR A 15 4.74 14.53 -13.55
N ASP A 16 5.73 15.01 -14.30
CA ASP A 16 5.81 16.41 -14.76
C ASP A 16 4.63 16.79 -15.65
N ASN A 17 4.17 15.86 -16.49
CA ASN A 17 3.01 16.05 -17.36
C ASN A 17 1.67 15.73 -16.64
N LYS A 18 1.69 15.52 -15.35
CA LYS A 18 0.51 15.25 -14.52
C LYS A 18 -0.29 14.03 -14.96
N ILE A 19 0.38 13.05 -15.59
CA ILE A 19 -0.24 11.76 -15.92
C ILE A 19 -0.39 10.93 -14.65
N PHE A 20 0.63 10.94 -13.78
CA PHE A 20 0.59 10.34 -12.46
C PHE A 20 0.60 11.43 -11.38
N GLU A 21 -0.25 11.27 -10.37
CA GLU A 21 -0.25 12.17 -9.20
C GLU A 21 0.93 11.91 -8.28
N SER A 22 1.43 10.69 -8.26
CA SER A 22 2.55 10.27 -7.41
C SER A 22 3.31 9.13 -8.08
N ASP A 23 4.52 8.86 -7.57
CA ASP A 23 5.31 7.70 -7.99
C ASP A 23 4.62 6.41 -7.55
N PRO A 24 4.20 5.53 -8.49
CA PRO A 24 3.52 4.29 -8.14
C PRO A 24 4.40 3.29 -7.38
N PHE A 25 5.73 3.44 -7.41
CA PHE A 25 6.64 2.62 -6.62
C PHE A 25 6.77 3.10 -5.17
N ALA A 26 6.49 4.35 -4.89
CA ALA A 26 6.56 4.91 -3.54
C ALA A 26 5.22 4.87 -2.82
N ARG A 27 4.14 5.13 -3.54
CA ARG A 27 2.79 5.21 -3.01
C ARG A 27 1.87 4.30 -3.79
N LEU A 28 1.08 3.48 -3.08
CA LEU A 28 0.12 2.58 -3.69
C LEU A 28 -0.98 3.36 -4.41
N ASP A 29 -1.23 3.00 -5.66
CA ASP A 29 -2.40 3.47 -6.40
C ASP A 29 -3.65 2.73 -5.87
N THR A 30 -4.32 3.34 -4.91
CA THR A 30 -5.46 2.73 -4.23
C THR A 30 -6.68 2.54 -5.13
N ASP A 31 -6.84 3.39 -6.15
CA ASP A 31 -7.99 3.34 -7.05
C ASP A 31 -7.82 2.32 -8.18
N GLY A 32 -6.59 2.02 -8.56
CA GLY A 32 -6.26 1.01 -9.56
C GLY A 32 -5.78 -0.28 -8.92
N VAL A 33 -4.48 -0.35 -8.59
CA VAL A 33 -3.85 -1.54 -8.00
C VAL A 33 -4.50 -1.92 -6.67
N GLY A 34 -5.00 -0.94 -5.91
CA GLY A 34 -5.71 -1.20 -4.67
C GLY A 34 -6.93 -2.10 -4.84
N LYS A 35 -7.62 -2.00 -5.96
CA LYS A 35 -8.75 -2.91 -6.27
C LYS A 35 -8.29 -4.36 -6.45
N LEU A 36 -7.11 -4.55 -7.04
CA LEU A 36 -6.53 -5.90 -7.17
C LEU A 36 -6.10 -6.45 -5.80
N VAL A 37 -5.56 -5.60 -4.95
CA VAL A 37 -5.20 -6.00 -3.57
C VAL A 37 -6.45 -6.42 -2.79
N GLN A 38 -7.52 -5.65 -2.88
CA GLN A 38 -8.81 -6.00 -2.26
C GLN A 38 -9.36 -7.32 -2.78
N MET A 39 -9.32 -7.52 -4.09
CA MET A 39 -9.78 -8.75 -4.72
C MET A 39 -8.96 -9.95 -4.25
N ALA A 40 -7.63 -9.81 -4.23
CA ALA A 40 -6.75 -10.87 -3.76
C ALA A 40 -7.04 -11.24 -2.30
N ALA A 41 -7.20 -10.25 -1.43
CA ALA A 41 -7.53 -10.48 -0.02
C ALA A 41 -8.87 -11.19 0.15
N LYS A 42 -9.90 -10.73 -0.55
CA LYS A 42 -11.24 -11.30 -0.49
C LYS A 42 -11.27 -12.74 -1.00
N LEU A 43 -10.74 -12.97 -2.19
CA LEU A 43 -10.76 -14.31 -2.81
C LEU A 43 -9.88 -15.30 -2.05
N GLY A 44 -8.71 -14.87 -1.58
CA GLY A 44 -7.83 -15.72 -0.78
C GLY A 44 -8.51 -16.21 0.50
N ARG A 45 -9.18 -15.32 1.21
CA ARG A 45 -9.87 -15.67 2.46
C ARG A 45 -11.19 -16.42 2.26
N GLN A 46 -11.79 -16.38 1.09
CA GLN A 46 -12.93 -17.24 0.78
C GLN A 46 -12.53 -18.71 0.77
N THR A 47 -11.33 -19.01 0.28
CA THR A 47 -10.82 -20.38 0.26
C THR A 47 -10.15 -20.75 1.57
N ARG A 48 -9.42 -19.82 2.18
CA ARG A 48 -8.70 -20.05 3.43
C ARG A 48 -8.95 -18.89 4.40
N PRO A 49 -9.96 -18.99 5.28
CA PRO A 49 -10.37 -17.87 6.16
C PRO A 49 -9.26 -17.31 7.04
N ASN A 50 -8.31 -18.15 7.45
CA ASN A 50 -7.19 -17.76 8.32
C ASN A 50 -5.93 -17.38 7.53
N LEU A 51 -6.04 -17.12 6.24
CA LEU A 51 -4.90 -16.76 5.42
C LEU A 51 -4.27 -15.46 5.94
N LYS A 52 -2.98 -15.53 6.25
CA LYS A 52 -2.19 -14.34 6.58
C LYS A 52 -1.78 -13.63 5.31
N LEU A 53 -2.10 -12.36 5.26
CA LEU A 53 -1.84 -11.49 4.10
C LEU A 53 -1.01 -10.29 4.54
N GLY A 54 -0.03 -9.95 3.74
CA GLY A 54 0.83 -8.81 4.00
C GLY A 54 1.36 -8.20 2.71
N ILE A 55 1.95 -7.04 2.86
CA ILE A 55 2.61 -6.32 1.78
C ILE A 55 4.01 -5.92 2.21
N CYS A 56 4.93 -5.84 1.28
CA CYS A 56 6.32 -5.43 1.54
C CYS A 56 6.77 -4.38 0.52
N GLY A 57 7.98 -3.88 0.71
CA GLY A 57 8.56 -2.88 -0.17
C GLY A 57 8.25 -1.45 0.28
N GLU A 58 8.41 -0.51 -0.62
CA GLU A 58 8.27 0.93 -0.32
C GLU A 58 6.87 1.29 0.19
N HIS A 59 5.84 0.63 -0.31
CA HIS A 59 4.46 0.86 0.12
C HIS A 59 4.25 0.59 1.61
N GLY A 60 4.99 -0.37 2.18
CA GLY A 60 4.92 -0.66 3.62
C GLY A 60 5.40 0.47 4.52
N GLY A 61 6.17 1.41 3.98
CA GLY A 61 6.63 2.60 4.69
C GLY A 61 5.90 3.89 4.35
N ASP A 62 4.96 3.84 3.41
CA ASP A 62 4.16 5.02 3.03
C ASP A 62 2.88 5.08 3.87
N PRO A 63 2.62 6.19 4.60
CA PRO A 63 1.48 6.29 5.51
C PRO A 63 0.13 5.99 4.86
N SER A 64 -0.14 6.57 3.70
CA SER A 64 -1.42 6.36 3.01
C SER A 64 -1.62 4.92 2.57
N SER A 65 -0.55 4.27 2.12
CA SER A 65 -0.56 2.87 1.71
C SER A 65 -0.79 1.94 2.92
N VAL A 66 -0.15 2.23 4.05
CA VAL A 66 -0.35 1.48 5.31
C VAL A 66 -1.80 1.59 5.77
N MET A 67 -2.38 2.78 5.73
CA MET A 67 -3.78 3.01 6.10
C MET A 67 -4.74 2.23 5.19
N PHE A 68 -4.45 2.20 3.89
CA PHE A 68 -5.20 1.40 2.94
C PHE A 68 -5.10 -0.10 3.25
N CYS A 69 -3.90 -0.60 3.56
CA CYS A 69 -3.70 -2.00 3.94
C CYS A 69 -4.51 -2.38 5.18
N HIS A 70 -4.57 -1.50 6.17
CA HIS A 70 -5.42 -1.69 7.33
C HIS A 70 -6.90 -1.80 6.95
N LYS A 71 -7.38 -0.88 6.12
CA LYS A 71 -8.77 -0.86 5.65
C LYS A 71 -9.17 -2.12 4.90
N VAL A 72 -8.25 -2.66 4.10
CA VAL A 72 -8.46 -3.92 3.34
C VAL A 72 -8.39 -5.15 4.25
N GLY A 73 -7.84 -5.01 5.44
CA GLY A 73 -7.74 -6.10 6.41
C GLY A 73 -6.49 -6.95 6.25
N LEU A 74 -5.40 -6.40 5.74
CA LEU A 74 -4.12 -7.10 5.72
C LEU A 74 -3.59 -7.26 7.15
N ASN A 75 -2.84 -8.34 7.39
CA ASN A 75 -2.36 -8.68 8.72
C ASN A 75 -1.09 -7.94 9.09
N TYR A 76 -0.24 -7.64 8.11
CA TYR A 76 1.02 -6.96 8.37
C TYR A 76 1.50 -6.17 7.15
N VAL A 77 2.39 -5.21 7.40
CA VAL A 77 3.21 -4.56 6.38
C VAL A 77 4.67 -4.72 6.74
N SER A 78 5.54 -4.79 5.76
CA SER A 78 6.97 -4.88 5.92
C SER A 78 7.63 -3.72 5.19
N CYS A 79 8.61 -3.08 5.81
CA CYS A 79 9.32 -1.95 5.23
C CYS A 79 10.77 -1.91 5.71
N SER A 80 11.55 -0.98 5.17
CA SER A 80 12.92 -0.78 5.65
C SER A 80 12.92 -0.35 7.13
N PRO A 81 13.97 -0.68 7.90
CA PRO A 81 14.03 -0.35 9.32
C PRO A 81 13.80 1.12 9.64
N PHE A 82 14.32 2.01 8.81
CA PHE A 82 14.18 3.45 8.99
C PHE A 82 12.75 3.96 8.86
N ARG A 83 11.88 3.22 8.21
CA ARG A 83 10.47 3.58 8.01
C ARG A 83 9.52 2.95 9.01
N VAL A 84 10.00 2.05 9.86
CA VAL A 84 9.17 1.37 10.86
C VAL A 84 8.44 2.35 11.78
N PRO A 85 9.07 3.40 12.33
CA PRO A 85 8.35 4.37 13.17
C PRO A 85 7.17 5.03 12.44
N ILE A 86 7.37 5.42 11.18
CA ILE A 86 6.32 6.02 10.35
C ILE A 86 5.20 5.02 10.08
N ALA A 87 5.54 3.77 9.74
CA ALA A 87 4.58 2.72 9.47
C ALA A 87 3.73 2.40 10.72
N ARG A 88 4.36 2.33 11.88
CA ARG A 88 3.66 2.10 13.15
C ARG A 88 2.71 3.23 13.49
N LEU A 89 3.13 4.47 13.29
CA LEU A 89 2.29 5.64 13.50
C LEU A 89 1.08 5.63 12.55
N ALA A 90 1.29 5.32 11.28
CA ALA A 90 0.22 5.23 10.29
C ALA A 90 -0.77 4.11 10.64
N ALA A 91 -0.28 2.95 11.07
CA ALA A 91 -1.13 1.84 11.52
C ALA A 91 -1.98 2.22 12.74
N ALA A 92 -1.38 2.89 13.71
CA ALA A 92 -2.10 3.40 14.88
C ALA A 92 -3.16 4.42 14.48
N HIS A 93 -2.83 5.33 13.58
CA HIS A 93 -3.78 6.31 13.04
C HIS A 93 -4.97 5.63 12.35
N ALA A 94 -4.71 4.65 11.51
CA ALA A 94 -5.77 3.88 10.85
C ALA A 94 -6.68 3.17 11.85
N ALA A 95 -6.12 2.56 12.88
CA ALA A 95 -6.88 1.89 13.94
C ALA A 95 -7.76 2.89 14.73
N ILE A 96 -7.25 4.07 15.01
CA ILE A 96 -8.02 5.13 15.69
C ILE A 96 -9.18 5.59 14.81
N LEU A 97 -8.94 5.84 13.53
CA LEU A 97 -10.00 6.26 12.60
C LEU A 97 -11.10 5.20 12.48
N GLU A 98 -10.73 3.94 12.39
CA GLU A 98 -11.69 2.83 12.38
C GLU A 98 -12.54 2.81 13.65
N LYS A 99 -11.91 2.98 14.81
CA LYS A 99 -12.58 3.02 16.11
C LYS A 99 -13.56 4.21 16.24
N MET A 100 -13.26 5.31 15.57
CA MET A 100 -14.11 6.50 15.50
C MET A 100 -15.21 6.40 14.44
N GLY A 101 -15.28 5.30 13.69
CA GLY A 101 -16.25 5.12 12.61
C GLY A 101 -15.94 5.90 11.34
N LYS A 102 -14.68 6.23 11.15
CA LYS A 102 -14.24 7.01 9.97
C LYS A 102 -13.40 6.15 8.99
#